data_11353dc4de9523c72cda9c45a71f9f13
#
_entry.id   11353dc4de9523c72cda9c45a71f9f13
#
_cell.length_a   1.000
_cell.length_b   1.000
_cell.length_c   1.000
_cell.angle_alpha   90.00
_cell.angle_beta   90.00
_cell.angle_gamma   90.00
#
_symmetry.space_group_name_H-M   'P 1'
#
loop_
_entity.id
_entity.type
_entity.pdbx_description
1 polymer ?
#
loop_
_entity_poly.entity_id
_entity_poly.type
_entity_poly.pdbx_seq_one_letter_code
_entity_poly.pdbx_strand_id
1 'polypeptide(L)'
;GTGVPRPRFALVYNGELYNDAELRAELAARGVRFRTACDTETVLHALAHWGTQALARFRGMYALAFHDTLLNTLLLARDPLGIKPLYFHVDERQLVFASEPHVVAGHPEVPCRPNLAMAAAYLTTIRTVLGNDTLYEGVRTLRPGQMALCEFGGAHPVVALQNAPRGRWGAQAGRGAEISA
;
A
#
# COMPACT_ATOMS: atom_id res chain seq x y z
N GLY A 1 26.64 21.86 1.41
CA GLY A 1 25.66 20.92 0.89
C GLY A 1 24.90 21.57 -0.25
N THR A 2 25.00 21.05 -1.46
CA THR A 2 24.26 21.50 -2.62
C THR A 2 22.77 21.19 -2.38
N GLY A 3 22.03 22.20 -1.92
CA GLY A 3 20.63 22.08 -1.57
C GLY A 3 19.71 21.93 -2.77
N VAL A 4 19.66 20.72 -3.36
CA VAL A 4 18.55 20.34 -4.21
C VAL A 4 17.30 20.28 -3.31
N PRO A 5 16.24 21.05 -3.56
CA PRO A 5 15.01 21.00 -2.76
C PRO A 5 14.51 19.56 -2.77
N ARG A 6 14.36 18.95 -1.59
CA ARG A 6 13.76 17.61 -1.50
C ARG A 6 12.30 17.71 -1.97
N PRO A 7 11.84 16.82 -2.85
CA PRO A 7 10.44 16.81 -3.25
C PRO A 7 9.57 16.56 -2.01
N ARG A 8 8.43 17.25 -1.94
CA ARG A 8 7.47 17.01 -0.85
C ARG A 8 6.91 15.59 -0.85
N PHE A 9 6.65 15.05 -2.04
CA PHE A 9 6.05 13.74 -2.20
C PHE A 9 7.01 12.77 -2.89
N ALA A 10 7.04 11.54 -2.40
CA ALA A 10 7.72 10.42 -3.05
C ALA A 10 6.77 9.23 -3.15
N LEU A 11 6.85 8.49 -4.24
CA LEU A 11 6.02 7.32 -4.52
C LEU A 11 6.89 6.16 -4.99
N VAL A 12 6.67 4.98 -4.38
CA VAL A 12 7.06 3.68 -4.90
C VAL A 12 5.78 2.97 -5.32
N TYR A 13 5.72 2.49 -6.55
CA TYR A 13 4.51 1.93 -7.14
C TYR A 13 4.82 0.68 -7.95
N ASN A 14 4.15 -0.40 -7.63
CA ASN A 14 4.14 -1.64 -8.40
C ASN A 14 2.69 -1.89 -8.80
N GLY A 15 2.32 -1.59 -10.03
CA GLY A 15 0.94 -1.70 -10.44
C GLY A 15 0.65 -1.21 -11.84
N GLU A 16 -0.64 -1.16 -12.13
CA GLU A 16 -1.20 -0.61 -13.36
C GLU A 16 -2.56 0.01 -13.05
N LEU A 17 -2.74 1.28 -13.44
CA LEU A 17 -3.95 2.06 -13.22
C LEU A 17 -4.80 2.07 -14.50
N TYR A 18 -5.87 1.28 -14.53
CA TYR A 18 -6.71 1.10 -15.74
C TYR A 18 -7.52 2.34 -16.12
N ASN A 19 -7.83 3.21 -15.15
CA ASN A 19 -8.52 4.47 -15.39
C ASN A 19 -7.60 5.69 -15.33
N ASP A 20 -6.33 5.53 -15.74
CA ASP A 20 -5.34 6.60 -15.78
C ASP A 20 -5.84 7.82 -16.55
N ALA A 21 -6.33 7.63 -17.76
CA ALA A 21 -6.79 8.72 -18.63
C ALA A 21 -7.92 9.56 -17.99
N GLU A 22 -8.87 8.92 -17.29
CA GLU A 22 -9.97 9.59 -16.60
C GLU A 22 -9.44 10.47 -15.45
N LEU A 23 -8.59 9.90 -14.60
CA LEU A 23 -8.03 10.61 -13.45
C LEU A 23 -7.08 11.73 -13.88
N ARG A 24 -6.31 11.51 -14.94
CA ARG A 24 -5.41 12.49 -15.53
C ARG A 24 -6.19 13.70 -16.07
N ALA A 25 -7.29 13.47 -16.78
CA ALA A 25 -8.16 14.54 -17.27
C ALA A 25 -8.78 15.35 -16.11
N GLU A 26 -9.26 14.67 -15.06
CA GLU A 26 -9.82 15.34 -13.87
C GLU A 26 -8.76 16.19 -13.13
N LEU A 27 -7.56 15.66 -12.94
CA LEU A 27 -6.45 16.37 -12.30
C LEU A 27 -5.97 17.55 -13.15
N ALA A 28 -5.88 17.39 -14.49
CA ALA A 28 -5.52 18.47 -15.41
C ALA A 28 -6.55 19.62 -15.37
N ALA A 29 -7.84 19.30 -15.31
CA ALA A 29 -8.91 20.29 -15.14
C ALA A 29 -8.81 21.08 -13.82
N ARG A 30 -8.10 20.52 -12.81
CA ARG A 30 -7.79 21.17 -11.53
C ARG A 30 -6.43 21.89 -11.52
N GLY A 31 -5.78 22.00 -12.67
CA GLY A 31 -4.52 22.72 -12.83
C GLY A 31 -3.26 21.89 -12.63
N VAL A 32 -3.37 20.58 -12.47
CA VAL A 32 -2.19 19.70 -12.39
C VAL A 32 -1.52 19.61 -13.76
N ARG A 33 -0.21 19.84 -13.79
CA ARG A 33 0.61 19.71 -15.01
C ARG A 33 1.41 18.42 -14.94
N PHE A 34 1.21 17.56 -15.91
CA PHE A 34 1.94 16.30 -16.06
C PHE A 34 3.21 16.48 -16.88
N ARG A 35 4.26 15.75 -16.52
CA ARG A 35 5.56 15.77 -17.21
C ARG A 35 5.79 14.50 -18.02
N THR A 36 5.12 13.42 -17.66
CA THR A 36 5.25 12.10 -18.29
C THR A 36 3.89 11.56 -18.70
N ALA A 37 3.88 10.49 -19.46
CA ALA A 37 2.64 9.74 -19.79
C ALA A 37 2.45 8.51 -18.86
N CYS A 38 3.27 8.36 -17.80
CA CYS A 38 3.23 7.22 -16.91
C CYS A 38 2.10 7.35 -15.88
N ASP A 39 1.36 6.28 -15.62
CA ASP A 39 0.32 6.20 -14.61
C ASP A 39 0.83 6.43 -13.17
N THR A 40 2.10 6.13 -12.93
CA THR A 40 2.77 6.43 -11.65
C THR A 40 2.68 7.91 -11.29
N GLU A 41 2.81 8.81 -12.28
CA GLU A 41 2.68 10.25 -12.05
C GLU A 41 1.22 10.62 -11.71
N THR A 42 0.26 9.97 -12.34
CA THR A 42 -1.17 10.15 -12.01
C THR A 42 -1.47 9.69 -10.59
N VAL A 43 -0.96 8.53 -10.18
CA VAL A 43 -1.11 8.02 -8.81
C VAL A 43 -0.50 8.99 -7.80
N LEU A 44 0.71 9.53 -8.08
CA LEU A 44 1.37 10.52 -7.23
C LEU A 44 0.50 11.77 -7.04
N HIS A 45 0.03 12.36 -8.15
CA HIS A 45 -0.78 13.57 -8.12
C HIS A 45 -2.16 13.32 -7.47
N ALA A 46 -2.77 12.17 -7.71
CA ALA A 46 -4.03 11.78 -7.10
C ALA A 46 -3.92 11.70 -5.57
N LEU A 47 -2.88 11.03 -5.07
CA LEU A 47 -2.61 10.93 -3.63
C LEU A 47 -2.25 12.30 -3.02
N ALA A 48 -1.47 13.12 -3.71
CA ALA A 48 -1.13 14.47 -3.27
C ALA A 48 -2.37 15.38 -3.18
N HIS A 49 -3.36 15.19 -4.07
CA HIS A 49 -4.55 16.03 -4.16
C HIS A 49 -5.71 15.56 -3.27
N TRP A 50 -5.97 14.24 -3.22
CA TRP A 50 -7.12 13.65 -2.51
C TRP A 50 -6.74 12.84 -1.27
N GLY A 51 -5.44 12.74 -0.94
CA GLY A 51 -4.97 11.91 0.17
C GLY A 51 -5.40 10.46 0.00
N THR A 52 -5.75 9.80 1.10
CA THR A 52 -6.22 8.40 1.10
C THR A 52 -7.53 8.19 0.31
N GLN A 53 -8.35 9.24 0.10
CA GLN A 53 -9.57 9.16 -0.72
C GLN A 53 -9.27 8.88 -2.20
N ALA A 54 -8.04 9.10 -2.67
CA ALA A 54 -7.61 8.71 -4.00
C ALA A 54 -7.79 7.19 -4.23
N LEU A 55 -7.56 6.37 -3.19
CA LEU A 55 -7.67 4.90 -3.29
C LEU A 55 -9.08 4.44 -3.71
N ALA A 56 -10.12 5.17 -3.31
CA ALA A 56 -11.51 4.89 -3.73
C ALA A 56 -11.77 5.18 -5.21
N ARG A 57 -10.88 5.92 -5.85
CA ARG A 57 -11.00 6.33 -7.26
C ARG A 57 -10.19 5.44 -8.19
N PHE A 58 -9.21 4.72 -7.66
CA PHE A 58 -8.34 3.86 -8.45
C PHE A 58 -9.07 2.61 -8.93
N ARG A 59 -8.97 2.34 -10.22
CA ARG A 59 -9.32 1.08 -10.87
C ARG A 59 -8.03 0.49 -11.44
N GLY A 60 -7.59 -0.61 -10.86
CA GLY A 60 -6.32 -1.22 -11.25
C GLY A 60 -5.82 -2.21 -10.24
N MET A 61 -4.64 -2.74 -10.49
CA MET A 61 -3.88 -3.58 -9.56
C MET A 61 -2.68 -2.79 -9.05
N TYR A 62 -2.48 -2.75 -7.74
CA TYR A 62 -1.38 -1.97 -7.18
C TYR A 62 -0.95 -2.39 -5.79
N ALA A 63 0.34 -2.20 -5.55
CA ALA A 63 0.94 -2.04 -4.24
C ALA A 63 1.74 -0.74 -4.27
N LEU A 64 1.53 0.14 -3.30
CA LEU A 64 2.18 1.44 -3.29
C LEU A 64 2.65 1.86 -1.90
N ALA A 65 3.66 2.72 -1.91
CA ALA A 65 4.14 3.45 -0.75
C ALA A 65 4.24 4.94 -1.13
N PHE A 66 3.47 5.79 -0.48
CA PHE A 66 3.44 7.23 -0.72
C PHE A 66 3.89 7.97 0.53
N HIS A 67 4.95 8.76 0.39
CA HIS A 67 5.56 9.53 1.47
C HIS A 67 5.29 11.02 1.29
N ASP A 68 4.71 11.67 2.29
CA ASP A 68 4.66 13.13 2.43
C ASP A 68 5.77 13.56 3.39
N THR A 69 6.83 14.15 2.85
CA THR A 69 8.02 14.58 3.63
C THR A 69 7.71 15.77 4.55
N LEU A 70 6.67 16.55 4.24
CA LEU A 70 6.26 17.69 5.09
C LEU A 70 5.49 17.22 6.33
N LEU A 71 4.59 16.26 6.15
CA LEU A 71 3.83 15.67 7.25
C LEU A 71 4.59 14.53 7.95
N ASN A 72 5.71 14.09 7.36
CA ASN A 72 6.49 12.94 7.80
C ASN A 72 5.64 11.68 7.97
N THR A 73 4.79 11.41 6.95
CA THR A 73 3.86 10.27 6.92
C THR A 73 4.12 9.39 5.72
N LEU A 74 3.94 8.09 5.89
CA LEU A 74 4.01 7.09 4.83
C LEU A 74 2.68 6.32 4.76
N LEU A 75 2.06 6.34 3.60
CA LEU A 75 0.92 5.50 3.27
C LEU A 75 1.41 4.27 2.51
N LEU A 76 1.17 3.08 3.05
CA LEU A 76 1.24 1.82 2.31
C LEU A 76 -0.18 1.41 1.92
N ALA A 77 -0.41 1.02 0.67
CA ALA A 77 -1.73 0.54 0.24
C ALA A 77 -1.63 -0.59 -0.76
N ARG A 78 -2.62 -1.49 -0.71
CA ARG A 78 -2.75 -2.65 -1.59
C ARG A 78 -4.11 -2.64 -2.28
N ASP A 79 -4.14 -3.04 -3.54
CA ASP A 79 -5.37 -3.08 -4.33
C ASP A 79 -6.47 -3.95 -3.71
N PRO A 80 -7.76 -3.69 -4.03
CA PRO A 80 -8.90 -4.39 -3.42
C PRO A 80 -8.92 -5.90 -3.64
N LEU A 81 -8.29 -6.41 -4.69
CA LEU A 81 -8.20 -7.84 -5.00
C LEU A 81 -6.89 -8.47 -4.47
N GLY A 82 -5.91 -7.62 -4.06
CA GLY A 82 -4.60 -8.07 -3.58
C GLY A 82 -3.75 -8.71 -4.67
N ILE A 83 -3.90 -8.27 -5.93
CA ILE A 83 -3.14 -8.80 -7.06
C ILE A 83 -1.65 -8.50 -6.89
N LYS A 84 -1.31 -7.27 -6.50
CA LYS A 84 0.07 -6.91 -6.21
C LYS A 84 0.39 -7.14 -4.74
N PRO A 85 1.50 -7.84 -4.42
CA PRO A 85 1.89 -8.10 -3.04
C PRO A 85 2.54 -6.89 -2.38
N LEU A 86 2.37 -6.76 -1.06
CA LEU A 86 3.06 -5.77 -0.24
C LEU A 86 3.31 -6.33 1.16
N TYR A 87 4.58 -6.44 1.51
CA TYR A 87 5.05 -6.91 2.80
C TYR A 87 5.79 -5.80 3.52
N PHE A 88 5.72 -5.80 4.85
CA PHE A 88 6.40 -4.81 5.67
C PHE A 88 6.80 -5.38 7.03
N HIS A 89 7.83 -4.79 7.60
CA HIS A 89 8.23 -4.92 8.99
C HIS A 89 8.24 -3.53 9.62
N VAL A 90 7.81 -3.42 10.85
CA VAL A 90 7.90 -2.19 11.62
C VAL A 90 8.38 -2.52 13.03
N ASP A 91 9.36 -1.76 13.49
CA ASP A 91 9.84 -1.77 14.86
C ASP A 91 9.94 -0.33 15.41
N GLU A 92 10.57 -0.16 16.55
CA GLU A 92 10.73 1.14 17.22
C GLU A 92 11.56 2.16 16.42
N ARG A 93 12.35 1.75 15.44
CA ARG A 93 13.34 2.59 14.74
C ARG A 93 13.00 2.79 13.28
N GLN A 94 12.34 1.82 12.64
CA GLN A 94 12.23 1.77 11.20
C GLN A 94 10.97 1.09 10.72
N LEU A 95 10.65 1.35 9.47
CA LEU A 95 9.70 0.59 8.68
C LEU A 95 10.40 0.17 7.38
N VAL A 96 10.41 -1.15 7.13
CA VAL A 96 10.94 -1.75 5.91
C VAL A 96 9.79 -2.36 5.13
N PHE A 97 9.73 -2.14 3.82
CA PHE A 97 8.68 -2.74 2.97
C PHE A 97 9.24 -3.19 1.63
N ALA A 98 8.61 -4.22 1.05
CA ALA A 98 8.94 -4.74 -0.27
C ALA A 98 7.75 -5.51 -0.88
N SER A 99 7.86 -5.86 -2.17
CA SER A 99 6.90 -6.74 -2.85
C SER A 99 7.08 -8.22 -2.46
N GLU A 100 8.21 -8.61 -1.86
CA GLU A 100 8.53 -9.98 -1.49
C GLU A 100 8.90 -10.09 -0.01
N PRO A 101 8.38 -11.09 0.74
CA PRO A 101 8.61 -11.21 2.18
C PRO A 101 10.07 -11.52 2.53
N HIS A 102 10.77 -12.29 1.68
CA HIS A 102 12.17 -12.61 1.90
C HIS A 102 13.10 -11.39 1.75
N VAL A 103 12.71 -10.40 0.96
CA VAL A 103 13.46 -9.13 0.81
C VAL A 103 13.34 -8.32 2.10
N VAL A 104 12.15 -8.27 2.70
CA VAL A 104 11.96 -7.62 4.01
C VAL A 104 12.74 -8.35 5.09
N ALA A 105 12.62 -9.69 5.16
CA ALA A 105 13.33 -10.51 6.15
C ALA A 105 14.86 -10.50 5.95
N GLY A 106 15.34 -10.24 4.73
CA GLY A 106 16.77 -10.14 4.43
C GLY A 106 17.40 -8.80 4.79
N HIS A 107 16.61 -7.81 5.23
CA HIS A 107 17.17 -6.53 5.70
C HIS A 107 17.98 -6.75 7.00
N PRO A 108 19.21 -6.20 7.10
CA PRO A 108 20.13 -6.50 8.22
C PRO A 108 19.55 -6.25 9.62
N GLU A 109 18.64 -5.30 9.75
CA GLU A 109 18.02 -4.93 11.04
C GLU A 109 16.65 -5.58 11.28
N VAL A 110 16.17 -6.43 10.36
CA VAL A 110 14.92 -7.19 10.54
C VAL A 110 15.26 -8.59 11.06
N PRO A 111 14.65 -9.06 12.17
CA PRO A 111 14.86 -10.39 12.67
C PRO A 111 14.41 -11.44 11.64
N CYS A 112 15.35 -12.15 11.03
CA CYS A 112 15.08 -13.24 10.09
C CYS A 112 14.84 -14.55 10.86
N ARG A 113 13.66 -14.72 11.46
CA ARG A 113 13.25 -15.91 12.19
C ARG A 113 12.01 -16.54 11.57
N PRO A 114 11.88 -17.88 11.58
CA PRO A 114 10.66 -18.53 11.14
C PRO A 114 9.50 -18.25 12.11
N ASN A 115 8.34 -17.92 11.60
CA ASN A 115 7.10 -17.86 12.36
C ASN A 115 6.55 -19.28 12.52
N LEU A 116 6.80 -19.92 13.67
CA LEU A 116 6.45 -21.32 13.90
C LEU A 116 4.93 -21.58 13.85
N ALA A 117 4.11 -20.61 14.29
CA ALA A 117 2.65 -20.73 14.20
C ALA A 117 2.20 -20.76 12.74
N MET A 118 2.79 -19.90 11.91
CA MET A 118 2.51 -19.88 10.47
C MET A 118 3.08 -21.11 9.75
N ALA A 119 4.23 -21.62 10.18
CA ALA A 119 4.78 -22.87 9.65
C ALA A 119 3.85 -24.06 9.94
N ALA A 120 3.29 -24.17 11.16
CA ALA A 120 2.30 -25.18 11.51
C ALA A 120 1.01 -25.03 10.69
N ALA A 121 0.52 -23.78 10.50
CA ALA A 121 -0.63 -23.50 9.67
C ALA A 121 -0.39 -23.86 8.19
N TYR A 122 0.82 -23.62 7.70
CA TYR A 122 1.21 -24.00 6.33
C TYR A 122 1.15 -25.51 6.11
N LEU A 123 1.65 -26.30 7.05
CA LEU A 123 1.63 -27.77 6.96
C LEU A 123 0.21 -28.34 6.90
N THR A 124 -0.78 -27.63 7.43
CA THR A 124 -2.19 -28.07 7.45
C THR A 124 -3.04 -27.47 6.35
N THR A 125 -2.71 -26.25 5.88
CA THR A 125 -3.57 -25.48 4.97
C THR A 125 -2.90 -25.09 3.64
N ILE A 126 -1.58 -25.29 3.52
CA ILE A 126 -0.72 -24.86 2.38
C ILE A 126 -0.72 -23.32 2.22
N ARG A 127 -1.23 -22.57 3.18
CA ARG A 127 -1.28 -21.12 3.12
C ARG A 127 -0.01 -20.51 3.71
N THR A 128 0.65 -19.65 2.95
CA THR A 128 1.85 -18.91 3.36
C THR A 128 1.54 -17.61 4.09
N VAL A 129 0.26 -17.22 4.13
CA VAL A 129 -0.25 -16.01 4.77
C VAL A 129 -1.57 -16.32 5.45
N LEU A 130 -1.73 -15.89 6.71
CA LEU A 130 -2.98 -15.93 7.47
C LEU A 130 -3.23 -14.56 8.11
N GLY A 131 -4.30 -13.91 7.69
CA GLY A 131 -4.53 -12.51 8.09
C GLY A 131 -3.44 -11.59 7.54
N ASN A 132 -2.64 -11.02 8.43
CA ASN A 132 -1.48 -10.19 8.07
C ASN A 132 -0.14 -10.90 8.33
N ASP A 133 -0.14 -12.10 8.91
CA ASP A 133 1.08 -12.83 9.29
C ASP A 133 1.64 -13.63 8.12
N THR A 134 2.97 -13.76 8.09
CA THR A 134 3.73 -14.51 7.09
C THR A 134 4.56 -15.60 7.74
N LEU A 135 5.28 -16.39 6.95
CA LEU A 135 6.22 -17.40 7.44
C LEU A 135 7.45 -16.82 8.17
N TYR A 136 7.67 -15.50 8.09
CA TYR A 136 8.74 -14.79 8.78
C TYR A 136 8.18 -14.05 9.98
N GLU A 137 8.81 -14.24 11.16
CA GLU A 137 8.44 -13.54 12.38
C GLU A 137 8.59 -12.03 12.21
N GLY A 138 7.57 -11.24 12.59
CA GLY A 138 7.58 -9.78 12.47
C GLY A 138 7.44 -9.22 11.05
N VAL A 139 7.45 -10.05 10.00
CA VAL A 139 7.14 -9.62 8.64
C VAL A 139 5.66 -9.83 8.38
N ARG A 140 4.96 -8.75 8.06
CA ARG A 140 3.51 -8.72 7.83
C ARG A 140 3.19 -8.40 6.37
N THR A 141 1.99 -8.76 5.93
CA THR A 141 1.46 -8.34 4.62
C THR A 141 0.22 -7.45 4.80
N LEU A 142 -0.01 -6.55 3.87
CA LEU A 142 -1.32 -5.92 3.75
C LEU A 142 -2.30 -6.90 3.09
N ARG A 143 -3.48 -7.05 3.68
CA ARG A 143 -4.57 -7.81 3.07
C ARG A 143 -5.14 -7.06 1.86
N PRO A 144 -5.84 -7.76 0.93
CA PRO A 144 -6.57 -7.12 -0.16
C PRO A 144 -7.43 -5.94 0.32
N GLY A 145 -7.27 -4.77 -0.30
CA GLY A 145 -7.99 -3.55 0.06
C GLY A 145 -7.62 -2.95 1.42
N GLN A 146 -6.49 -3.32 2.00
CA GLN A 146 -5.98 -2.76 3.24
C GLN A 146 -4.97 -1.65 2.95
N MET A 147 -4.90 -0.69 3.86
CA MET A 147 -3.84 0.33 3.90
C MET A 147 -3.22 0.40 5.29
N ALA A 148 -1.99 0.89 5.37
CA ALA A 148 -1.30 1.24 6.60
C ALA A 148 -0.89 2.71 6.51
N LEU A 149 -1.30 3.52 7.48
CA LEU A 149 -0.79 4.88 7.64
C LEU A 149 0.26 4.86 8.74
N CYS A 150 1.46 5.32 8.39
CA CYS A 150 2.62 5.34 9.26
C CYS A 150 3.02 6.79 9.53
N GLU A 151 3.15 7.16 10.80
CA GLU A 151 3.58 8.49 11.25
C GLU A 151 4.94 8.39 11.94
N PHE A 152 5.89 9.26 11.58
CA PHE A 152 7.27 9.26 12.06
C PHE A 152 7.61 10.50 12.90
N GLY A 153 6.63 11.11 13.54
CA GLY A 153 6.82 12.35 14.33
C GLY A 153 7.12 12.16 15.82
N GLY A 154 7.02 10.93 16.33
CA GLY A 154 7.20 10.58 17.73
C GLY A 154 8.51 9.82 18.01
N ALA A 155 8.61 9.26 19.23
CA ALA A 155 9.74 8.43 19.64
C ALA A 155 9.86 7.13 18.80
N HIS A 156 8.71 6.65 18.31
CA HIS A 156 8.61 5.41 17.50
C HIS A 156 7.64 5.62 16.34
N PRO A 157 7.79 4.89 15.22
CA PRO A 157 6.79 4.87 14.14
C PRO A 157 5.44 4.34 14.65
N VAL A 158 4.38 5.07 14.39
CA VAL A 158 3.02 4.63 14.68
C VAL A 158 2.38 4.13 13.38
N VAL A 159 1.93 2.87 13.38
CA VAL A 159 1.32 2.24 12.19
C VAL A 159 -0.14 1.88 12.49
N ALA A 160 -1.05 2.52 11.78
CA ALA A 160 -2.47 2.23 11.82
C ALA A 160 -2.90 1.42 10.59
N LEU A 161 -3.31 0.16 10.79
CA LEU A 161 -3.88 -0.68 9.74
C LEU A 161 -5.37 -0.39 9.59
N GLN A 162 -5.82 -0.07 8.37
CA GLN A 162 -7.19 0.29 8.07
C GLN A 162 -7.63 -0.36 6.75
N ASN A 163 -8.94 -0.49 6.56
CA ASN A 163 -9.47 -0.76 5.23
C ASN A 163 -9.34 0.50 4.38
N ALA A 164 -8.85 0.36 3.15
CA ALA A 164 -8.81 1.46 2.21
C ALA A 164 -10.24 1.95 1.89
N PRO A 165 -10.43 3.25 1.63
CA PRO A 165 -11.72 3.78 1.19
C PRO A 165 -12.21 3.01 -0.05
N ARG A 166 -13.50 2.64 -0.06
CA ARG A 166 -14.11 1.88 -1.15
C ARG A 166 -14.76 2.84 -2.15
N GLY A 167 -14.43 2.69 -3.42
CA GLY A 167 -15.15 3.35 -4.52
C GLY A 167 -16.52 2.70 -4.78
N ARG A 168 -17.28 3.30 -5.68
CA ARG A 168 -18.63 2.79 -6.09
C ARG A 168 -18.61 1.33 -6.57
N TRP A 169 -17.49 0.81 -7.05
CA TRP A 169 -17.31 -0.59 -7.42
C TRP A 169 -17.45 -1.56 -6.26
N GLY A 170 -16.93 -1.23 -5.09
CA GLY A 170 -17.06 -2.06 -3.89
C GLY A 170 -18.46 -2.03 -3.27
N ALA A 171 -19.24 -0.97 -3.53
CA ALA A 171 -20.60 -0.83 -3.02
C ALA A 171 -21.63 -1.65 -3.82
N GLN A 172 -21.37 -1.97 -5.08
CA GLN A 172 -22.26 -2.80 -5.92
C GLN A 172 -22.01 -4.30 -5.78
N ALA A 173 -20.79 -4.72 -5.44
CA ALA A 173 -20.48 -6.14 -5.23
C ALA A 173 -21.14 -6.73 -3.97
N GLY A 174 -21.67 -5.90 -3.07
CA GLY A 174 -22.37 -6.33 -1.84
C GLY A 174 -23.89 -6.41 -1.94
N ARG A 175 -24.48 -6.18 -3.13
CA ARG A 175 -25.93 -6.25 -3.35
C ARG A 175 -26.29 -7.14 -4.51
N GLY A 176 -25.93 -8.40 -4.44
CA GLY A 176 -26.32 -9.30 -5.51
C GLY A 176 -25.87 -10.72 -5.29
N ALA A 177 -26.56 -11.43 -4.40
CA ALA A 177 -26.84 -12.86 -4.51
C ALA A 177 -27.73 -13.28 -3.31
N GLU A 178 -28.97 -12.84 -3.25
CA GLU A 178 -30.02 -13.72 -2.77
C GLU A 178 -30.29 -14.72 -3.90
N ILE A 179 -29.65 -15.87 -3.82
CA ILE A 179 -30.05 -17.04 -4.58
C ILE A 179 -31.20 -17.64 -3.78
N SER A 180 -32.44 -17.34 -4.19
CA SER A 180 -33.63 -18.08 -3.71
C SER A 180 -33.50 -19.53 -4.19
N ALA A 181 -33.66 -20.42 -3.22
CA ALA A 181 -33.74 -21.85 -3.37
C ALA A 181 -34.90 -22.29 -4.28
#